data_3e8fc2e826115c5adb08fac4787930f2
#
_entry.id   3e8fc2e826115c5adb08fac4787930f2
#
_cell.length_a   1.000
_cell.length_b   1.000
_cell.length_c   1.000
_cell.angle_alpha   90.00
_cell.angle_beta   90.00
_cell.angle_gamma   90.00
#
_symmetry.space_group_name_H-M   'P 1'
#
loop_
_entity.id
_entity.type
_entity.pdbx_description
1 polymer ?
#
loop_
_entity_poly.entity_id
_entity_poly.type
_entity_poly.pdbx_seq_one_letter_code
_entity_poly.pdbx_strand_id
1 'polypeptide(L)'
;MKYKNIPVLFILLLITACSQTYVLESYNNNLISVNTTEDSIIQNIISPYKKGIKNEMDEVICFNKNNLQKNKPESAIGNFVTDLCMQYVDVDICVLNNGGLRTEILKGNVTRGKIFELMPFDNELVIIELEKQDFIELIDYIIERNGEPFSGMKMTINNQGQLINCDKLEKFGKKIKVLTSDYLANGGDKMWFFTKKKQFKTGVKVRDAIIDYCLNKCDKIVLVPN
;
A
#
# COMPACT_ATOMS: atom_id res chain seq x y z
N MET A 1 27.90 12.49 62.94
CA MET A 1 26.82 11.69 62.30
C MET A 1 25.79 12.65 61.72
N LYS A 2 25.87 13.13 60.43
CA LYS A 2 24.74 13.95 59.90
C LYS A 2 24.74 14.23 58.37
N TYR A 3 25.64 13.61 57.56
CA TYR A 3 25.69 13.98 56.13
C TYR A 3 25.54 12.78 55.14
N LYS A 4 25.10 11.62 55.61
CA LYS A 4 25.01 10.42 54.78
C LYS A 4 23.83 10.42 53.78
N ASN A 5 22.85 11.30 53.98
CA ASN A 5 21.62 11.31 53.16
C ASN A 5 21.53 12.44 52.13
N ILE A 6 22.54 13.34 52.09
CA ILE A 6 22.56 14.46 51.13
C ILE A 6 22.67 13.99 49.65
N PRO A 7 23.51 12.99 49.30
CA PRO A 7 23.59 12.54 47.92
C PRO A 7 22.31 11.85 47.42
N VAL A 8 21.58 11.17 48.32
CA VAL A 8 20.28 10.54 47.96
C VAL A 8 19.20 11.57 47.66
N LEU A 9 19.16 12.68 48.42
CA LEU A 9 18.23 13.78 48.18
C LEU A 9 18.56 14.51 46.88
N PHE A 10 19.84 14.64 46.52
CA PHE A 10 20.28 15.27 45.28
C PHE A 10 19.95 14.39 44.05
N ILE A 11 20.05 13.07 44.16
CA ILE A 11 19.65 12.11 43.14
C ILE A 11 18.11 12.11 42.95
N LEU A 12 17.33 12.21 44.02
CA LEU A 12 15.87 12.31 43.95
C LEU A 12 15.42 13.60 43.23
N LEU A 13 16.11 14.72 43.41
CA LEU A 13 15.85 15.98 42.75
C LEU A 13 16.17 15.96 41.23
N LEU A 14 17.10 15.13 40.80
CA LEU A 14 17.44 14.97 39.40
C LEU A 14 16.41 14.12 38.62
N ILE A 15 15.63 13.30 39.31
CA ILE A 15 14.61 12.43 38.69
C ILE A 15 13.31 13.24 38.44
N THR A 16 13.12 14.39 39.09
CA THR A 16 11.97 15.29 38.87
C THR A 16 12.18 16.33 37.74
N ALA A 17 13.28 16.26 37.00
CA ALA A 17 13.59 17.17 35.94
C ALA A 17 12.65 16.91 34.73
N CYS A 18 11.59 17.68 34.70
CA CYS A 18 10.71 18.08 33.58
C CYS A 18 10.75 17.21 32.32
N SER A 19 9.75 16.36 32.18
CA SER A 19 9.22 16.07 30.86
C SER A 19 8.35 17.24 30.41
N GLN A 20 8.85 18.10 29.51
CA GLN A 20 7.99 19.07 28.84
C GLN A 20 7.07 18.30 27.87
N THR A 21 5.82 18.18 28.22
CA THR A 21 4.78 17.74 27.29
C THR A 21 4.37 18.93 26.45
N TYR A 22 4.69 18.88 25.17
CA TYR A 22 4.16 19.84 24.21
C TYR A 22 2.74 19.39 23.83
N VAL A 23 1.76 20.21 24.17
CA VAL A 23 0.37 20.03 23.74
C VAL A 23 0.13 20.96 22.57
N LEU A 24 -0.35 20.41 21.45
CA LEU A 24 -0.78 21.22 20.33
C LEU A 24 -2.03 22.00 20.74
N GLU A 25 -1.89 23.30 21.00
CA GLU A 25 -2.97 24.15 21.52
C GLU A 25 -3.97 24.55 20.43
N SER A 26 -3.49 24.76 19.22
CA SER A 26 -4.32 24.97 18.04
C SER A 26 -3.53 24.76 16.76
N TYR A 27 -4.18 24.35 15.69
CA TYR A 27 -3.63 24.41 14.33
C TYR A 27 -4.67 24.98 13.39
N ASN A 28 -4.23 25.69 12.37
CA ASN A 28 -5.11 26.25 11.35
C ASN A 28 -4.69 25.71 9.97
N ASN A 29 -5.59 24.93 9.34
CA ASN A 29 -5.39 24.42 7.99
C ASN A 29 -5.85 25.46 6.98
N ASN A 30 -4.98 26.40 6.61
CA ASN A 30 -5.24 27.29 5.50
C ASN A 30 -4.69 26.66 4.22
N LEU A 31 -5.59 26.28 3.31
CA LEU A 31 -5.21 25.95 1.94
C LEU A 31 -4.79 27.22 1.23
N ILE A 32 -3.50 27.34 0.94
CA ILE A 32 -2.96 28.45 0.15
C ILE A 32 -3.03 28.03 -1.31
N SER A 33 -3.84 28.73 -2.08
CA SER A 33 -3.83 28.59 -3.54
C SER A 33 -2.55 29.24 -4.08
N VAL A 34 -1.70 28.42 -4.69
CA VAL A 34 -0.48 28.91 -5.35
C VAL A 34 -0.86 29.40 -6.75
N ASN A 35 -1.08 30.70 -6.88
CA ASN A 35 -1.30 31.35 -8.17
C ASN A 35 -0.02 32.10 -8.56
N THR A 36 0.97 31.38 -9.05
CA THR A 36 2.21 31.98 -9.57
C THR A 36 2.35 31.65 -11.05
N THR A 37 2.98 32.57 -11.79
CA THR A 37 3.47 32.27 -13.13
C THR A 37 4.58 31.22 -13.05
N GLU A 38 4.58 30.28 -13.98
CA GLU A 38 5.64 29.28 -14.06
C GLU A 38 7.01 29.94 -14.23
N ASP A 39 8.00 29.50 -13.44
CA ASP A 39 9.37 29.97 -13.57
C ASP A 39 9.96 29.51 -14.91
N SER A 40 10.30 30.48 -15.77
CA SER A 40 10.78 30.20 -17.12
C SER A 40 12.11 29.44 -17.14
N ILE A 41 12.96 29.64 -16.14
CA ILE A 41 14.26 28.93 -16.04
C ILE A 41 14.00 27.47 -15.75
N ILE A 42 13.13 27.16 -14.76
CA ILE A 42 12.74 25.81 -14.42
C ILE A 42 12.04 25.14 -15.61
N GLN A 43 11.11 25.85 -16.28
CA GLN A 43 10.41 25.31 -17.45
C GLN A 43 11.38 24.98 -18.59
N ASN A 44 12.38 25.82 -18.84
CA ASN A 44 13.40 25.52 -19.86
C ASN A 44 14.23 24.26 -19.53
N ILE A 45 14.46 23.97 -18.24
CA ILE A 45 15.17 22.78 -17.79
C ILE A 45 14.30 21.53 -17.96
N ILE A 46 13.02 21.57 -17.56
CA ILE A 46 12.16 20.38 -17.51
C ILE A 46 11.44 20.09 -18.84
N SER A 47 11.18 21.12 -19.68
CA SER A 47 10.40 20.95 -20.91
C SER A 47 10.97 19.94 -21.91
N PRO A 48 12.31 19.85 -22.16
CA PRO A 48 12.86 18.83 -23.04
C PRO A 48 12.58 17.41 -22.56
N TYR A 49 12.67 17.17 -21.25
CA TYR A 49 12.37 15.86 -20.65
C TYR A 49 10.88 15.53 -20.75
N LYS A 50 10.00 16.47 -20.39
CA LYS A 50 8.56 16.30 -20.56
C LYS A 50 8.20 15.97 -22.00
N LYS A 51 8.78 16.70 -22.97
CA LYS A 51 8.54 16.45 -24.40
C LYS A 51 9.04 15.09 -24.84
N GLY A 52 10.22 14.66 -24.34
CA GLY A 52 10.81 13.37 -24.69
C GLY A 52 9.95 12.17 -24.27
N ILE A 53 9.33 12.23 -23.10
CA ILE A 53 8.50 11.12 -22.57
C ILE A 53 7.01 11.26 -22.87
N LYS A 54 6.57 12.43 -23.37
CA LYS A 54 5.14 12.74 -23.53
C LYS A 54 4.41 11.71 -24.40
N ASN A 55 4.97 11.36 -25.53
CA ASN A 55 4.31 10.42 -26.46
C ASN A 55 4.11 9.05 -25.83
N GLU A 56 5.07 8.58 -25.04
CA GLU A 56 5.00 7.31 -24.33
C GLU A 56 3.97 7.37 -23.19
N MET A 57 3.94 8.46 -22.41
CA MET A 57 3.01 8.62 -21.30
C MET A 57 1.56 8.85 -21.76
N ASP A 58 1.36 9.52 -22.91
CA ASP A 58 0.04 9.77 -23.48
C ASP A 58 -0.49 8.56 -24.28
N GLU A 59 0.33 7.51 -24.48
CA GLU A 59 -0.12 6.29 -25.17
C GLU A 59 -1.33 5.69 -24.46
N VAL A 60 -2.45 5.53 -25.17
CA VAL A 60 -3.63 4.84 -24.68
C VAL A 60 -3.37 3.33 -24.77
N ILE A 61 -3.29 2.66 -23.63
CA ILE A 61 -2.96 1.24 -23.53
C ILE A 61 -4.18 0.35 -23.29
N CYS A 62 -5.31 0.95 -22.89
CA CYS A 62 -6.52 0.17 -22.59
C CYS A 62 -7.74 1.11 -22.49
N PHE A 63 -8.95 0.51 -22.60
CA PHE A 63 -10.21 1.21 -22.32
C PHE A 63 -10.89 0.56 -21.11
N ASN A 64 -11.05 1.33 -20.03
CA ASN A 64 -11.74 0.90 -18.83
C ASN A 64 -13.24 1.11 -18.94
N LYS A 65 -14.04 0.06 -18.74
CA LYS A 65 -15.51 0.11 -18.87
C LYS A 65 -16.21 0.62 -17.60
N ASN A 66 -15.57 0.53 -16.44
CA ASN A 66 -16.14 0.88 -15.14
C ASN A 66 -15.20 1.78 -14.34
N ASN A 67 -15.71 2.53 -13.36
CA ASN A 67 -14.88 3.25 -12.44
C ASN A 67 -14.25 2.28 -11.44
N LEU A 68 -12.92 2.23 -11.40
CA LEU A 68 -12.15 1.50 -10.40
C LEU A 68 -11.77 2.49 -9.29
N GLN A 69 -12.68 2.66 -8.34
CA GLN A 69 -12.53 3.62 -7.24
C GLN A 69 -11.64 3.08 -6.14
N LYS A 70 -10.97 4.00 -5.47
CA LYS A 70 -10.15 3.72 -4.30
C LYS A 70 -10.94 4.03 -3.04
N ASN A 71 -11.38 3.00 -2.33
CA ASN A 71 -12.21 3.09 -1.12
C ASN A 71 -11.67 2.21 0.01
N LYS A 72 -12.34 2.23 1.15
CA LYS A 72 -12.18 1.34 2.30
C LYS A 72 -13.55 1.01 2.88
N PRO A 73 -13.80 -0.17 3.39
CA PRO A 73 -12.88 -1.32 3.50
C PRO A 73 -12.57 -1.99 2.16
N GLU A 74 -13.46 -1.89 1.18
CA GLU A 74 -13.34 -2.47 -0.15
C GLU A 74 -12.90 -1.43 -1.18
N SER A 75 -12.01 -1.82 -2.08
CA SER A 75 -11.43 -0.96 -3.09
C SER A 75 -11.45 -1.64 -4.46
N ALA A 76 -12.28 -1.17 -5.38
CA ALA A 76 -12.36 -1.74 -6.73
C ALA A 76 -11.00 -1.72 -7.44
N ILE A 77 -10.22 -0.64 -7.29
CA ILE A 77 -8.86 -0.58 -7.83
C ILE A 77 -7.90 -1.51 -7.09
N GLY A 78 -8.08 -1.66 -5.78
CA GLY A 78 -7.29 -2.58 -4.97
C GLY A 78 -7.50 -4.03 -5.38
N ASN A 79 -8.76 -4.47 -5.46
CA ASN A 79 -9.15 -5.82 -5.89
C ASN A 79 -8.63 -6.10 -7.31
N PHE A 80 -8.83 -5.16 -8.24
CA PHE A 80 -8.31 -5.29 -9.59
C PHE A 80 -6.80 -5.54 -9.63
N VAL A 81 -6.02 -4.74 -8.90
CA VAL A 81 -4.55 -4.86 -8.93
C VAL A 81 -4.08 -6.15 -8.25
N THR A 82 -4.68 -6.55 -7.13
CA THR A 82 -4.30 -7.81 -6.47
C THR A 82 -4.71 -9.05 -7.27
N ASP A 83 -5.89 -9.04 -7.90
CA ASP A 83 -6.34 -10.13 -8.77
C ASP A 83 -5.43 -10.30 -9.99
N LEU A 84 -5.03 -9.21 -10.63
CA LEU A 84 -4.13 -9.29 -11.78
C LEU A 84 -2.74 -9.78 -11.39
N CYS A 85 -2.22 -9.35 -10.22
CA CYS A 85 -0.91 -9.79 -9.74
C CYS A 85 -0.87 -11.31 -9.50
N MET A 86 -1.94 -11.90 -8.98
CA MET A 86 -2.04 -13.36 -8.79
C MET A 86 -1.96 -14.15 -10.10
N GLN A 87 -2.20 -13.54 -11.25
CA GLN A 87 -2.12 -14.25 -12.54
C GLN A 87 -0.68 -14.52 -13.00
N TYR A 88 0.31 -13.90 -12.36
CA TYR A 88 1.73 -14.06 -12.71
C TYR A 88 2.40 -15.25 -12.01
N VAL A 89 1.85 -15.68 -10.87
CA VAL A 89 2.47 -16.72 -10.04
C VAL A 89 1.41 -17.55 -9.31
N ASP A 90 1.74 -18.82 -9.02
CA ASP A 90 0.88 -19.71 -8.25
C ASP A 90 1.08 -19.47 -6.74
N VAL A 91 0.13 -18.77 -6.14
CA VAL A 91 0.11 -18.40 -4.71
C VAL A 91 -1.29 -18.52 -4.13
N ASP A 92 -1.38 -18.56 -2.82
CA ASP A 92 -2.68 -18.68 -2.12
C ASP A 92 -3.42 -17.35 -2.04
N ILE A 93 -2.69 -16.26 -1.78
CA ILE A 93 -3.24 -14.91 -1.63
C ILE A 93 -2.27 -13.87 -2.19
N CYS A 94 -2.81 -12.71 -2.55
CA CYS A 94 -2.05 -11.49 -2.81
C CYS A 94 -2.49 -10.41 -1.84
N VAL A 95 -1.54 -9.65 -1.29
CA VAL A 95 -1.80 -8.50 -0.40
C VAL A 95 -0.92 -7.34 -0.81
N LEU A 96 -1.53 -6.20 -1.03
CA LEU A 96 -0.84 -4.92 -1.26
C LEU A 96 -1.33 -3.88 -0.25
N ASN A 97 -0.70 -2.72 -0.21
CA ASN A 97 -1.15 -1.62 0.64
C ASN A 97 -1.95 -0.59 -0.16
N ASN A 98 -3.02 -0.09 0.43
CA ASN A 98 -3.86 0.94 -0.16
C ASN A 98 -3.07 2.23 -0.42
N GLY A 99 -2.05 2.53 0.41
CA GLY A 99 -1.14 3.66 0.21
C GLY A 99 -0.29 3.57 -1.05
N GLY A 100 0.01 2.36 -1.53
CA GLY A 100 0.76 2.11 -2.76
C GLY A 100 0.00 2.49 -4.02
N LEU A 101 -1.34 2.38 -4.01
CA LEU A 101 -2.21 2.82 -5.09
C LEU A 101 -2.55 4.30 -4.90
N ARG A 102 -1.94 5.19 -5.68
CA ARG A 102 -1.98 6.64 -5.45
C ARG A 102 -3.22 7.34 -6.00
N THR A 103 -3.90 6.74 -6.95
CA THR A 103 -5.09 7.30 -7.60
C THR A 103 -6.08 6.19 -7.97
N GLU A 104 -7.18 6.54 -8.59
CA GLU A 104 -8.19 5.64 -9.16
C GLU A 104 -8.13 5.64 -10.68
N ILE A 105 -8.75 4.65 -11.33
CA ILE A 105 -8.92 4.61 -12.79
C ILE A 105 -10.40 4.80 -13.09
N LEU A 106 -10.73 5.92 -13.70
CA LEU A 106 -12.10 6.21 -14.14
C LEU A 106 -12.42 5.46 -15.45
N LYS A 107 -13.72 5.36 -15.75
CA LYS A 107 -14.20 4.87 -17.04
C LYS A 107 -13.65 5.73 -18.17
N GLY A 108 -13.14 5.10 -19.22
CA GLY A 108 -12.59 5.76 -20.39
C GLY A 108 -11.21 5.23 -20.80
N ASN A 109 -10.51 6.01 -21.61
CA ASN A 109 -9.16 5.68 -22.04
C ASN A 109 -8.18 5.70 -20.87
N VAL A 110 -7.38 4.66 -20.76
CA VAL A 110 -6.32 4.54 -19.78
C VAL A 110 -4.98 4.69 -20.50
N THR A 111 -4.23 5.72 -20.14
CA THR A 111 -2.91 5.95 -20.70
C THR A 111 -1.83 5.26 -19.86
N ARG A 112 -0.66 5.05 -20.47
CA ARG A 112 0.53 4.58 -19.74
C ARG A 112 0.85 5.50 -18.57
N GLY A 113 0.81 6.82 -18.76
CA GLY A 113 1.01 7.83 -17.73
C GLY A 113 0.04 7.68 -16.56
N LYS A 114 -1.24 7.30 -16.83
CA LYS A 114 -2.21 7.04 -15.78
C LYS A 114 -1.81 5.87 -14.88
N ILE A 115 -1.15 4.84 -15.41
CA ILE A 115 -0.63 3.74 -14.61
C ILE A 115 0.59 4.17 -13.79
N PHE A 116 1.44 5.07 -14.32
CA PHE A 116 2.54 5.67 -13.53
C PHE A 116 2.00 6.55 -12.39
N GLU A 117 0.88 7.27 -12.59
CA GLU A 117 0.20 7.99 -11.51
C GLU A 117 -0.40 7.05 -10.47
N LEU A 118 -0.98 5.92 -10.90
CA LEU A 118 -1.56 4.92 -10.01
C LEU A 118 -0.49 4.25 -9.16
N MET A 119 0.58 3.78 -9.78
CA MET A 119 1.68 3.04 -9.14
C MET A 119 3.04 3.66 -9.51
N PRO A 120 3.44 4.77 -8.84
CA PRO A 120 4.68 5.47 -9.18
C PRO A 120 5.95 4.77 -8.66
N PHE A 121 5.77 3.68 -7.92
CA PHE A 121 6.87 2.95 -7.28
C PHE A 121 7.38 1.82 -8.16
N ASP A 122 8.68 1.52 -8.04
CA ASP A 122 9.35 0.40 -8.72
C ASP A 122 9.37 -0.88 -7.88
N ASN A 123 8.32 -1.08 -7.07
CA ASN A 123 8.21 -2.23 -6.17
C ASN A 123 8.12 -3.53 -6.97
N GLU A 124 8.98 -4.49 -6.61
CA GLU A 124 8.96 -5.85 -7.17
C GLU A 124 7.96 -6.75 -6.41
N LEU A 125 7.23 -7.56 -7.14
CA LEU A 125 6.42 -8.62 -6.55
C LEU A 125 7.32 -9.72 -6.00
N VAL A 126 7.10 -10.09 -4.76
CA VAL A 126 7.81 -11.17 -4.08
C VAL A 126 6.83 -12.14 -3.41
N ILE A 127 7.22 -13.41 -3.36
CA ILE A 127 6.46 -14.43 -2.63
C ILE A 127 7.13 -14.66 -1.29
N ILE A 128 6.33 -14.67 -0.22
CA ILE A 128 6.73 -15.06 1.12
C ILE A 128 5.83 -16.19 1.62
N GLU A 129 6.33 -16.99 2.56
CA GLU A 129 5.56 -18.02 3.22
C GLU A 129 5.27 -17.59 4.66
N LEU A 130 4.00 -17.57 5.04
CA LEU A 130 3.56 -17.26 6.40
C LEU A 130 3.17 -18.55 7.14
N GLU A 131 3.56 -18.62 8.39
CA GLU A 131 3.00 -19.56 9.35
C GLU A 131 1.68 -19.03 9.90
N LYS A 132 0.94 -19.88 10.60
CA LYS A 132 -0.42 -19.54 11.05
C LYS A 132 -0.47 -18.26 11.88
N GLN A 133 0.49 -18.05 12.76
CA GLN A 133 0.54 -16.87 13.61
C GLN A 133 0.76 -15.58 12.81
N ASP A 134 1.70 -15.59 11.86
CA ASP A 134 1.94 -14.43 10.97
C ASP A 134 0.70 -14.11 10.12
N PHE A 135 -0.03 -15.15 9.70
CA PHE A 135 -1.25 -14.98 8.91
C PHE A 135 -2.40 -14.39 9.76
N ILE A 136 -2.49 -14.75 11.03
CA ILE A 136 -3.42 -14.12 11.96
C ILE A 136 -3.06 -12.64 12.13
N GLU A 137 -1.79 -12.31 12.33
CA GLU A 137 -1.33 -10.92 12.45
C GLU A 137 -1.63 -10.11 11.17
N LEU A 138 -1.53 -10.71 9.99
CA LEU A 138 -1.94 -10.09 8.73
C LEU A 138 -3.45 -9.79 8.70
N ILE A 139 -4.29 -10.73 9.14
CA ILE A 139 -5.74 -10.53 9.20
C ILE A 139 -6.09 -9.40 10.17
N ASP A 140 -5.53 -9.41 11.37
CA ASP A 140 -5.74 -8.37 12.38
C ASP A 140 -5.30 -7.00 11.85
N TYR A 141 -4.15 -6.94 11.19
CA TYR A 141 -3.66 -5.72 10.54
C TYR A 141 -4.63 -5.18 9.50
N ILE A 142 -5.18 -6.03 8.62
CA ILE A 142 -6.15 -5.62 7.60
C ILE A 142 -7.42 -5.05 8.27
N ILE A 143 -7.90 -5.69 9.33
CA ILE A 143 -9.08 -5.25 10.08
C ILE A 143 -8.82 -3.90 10.76
N GLU A 144 -7.71 -3.76 11.49
CA GLU A 144 -7.34 -2.51 12.17
C GLU A 144 -7.19 -1.32 11.23
N ARG A 145 -6.75 -1.58 10.00
CA ARG A 145 -6.60 -0.55 8.95
C ARG A 145 -7.90 -0.24 8.21
N ASN A 146 -9.01 -0.86 8.61
CA ASN A 146 -10.28 -0.77 7.91
C ASN A 146 -10.14 -1.15 6.42
N GLY A 147 -9.46 -2.26 6.15
CA GLY A 147 -9.25 -2.82 4.82
C GLY A 147 -7.92 -2.40 4.17
N GLU A 148 -7.29 -3.36 3.53
CA GLU A 148 -6.17 -3.21 2.60
C GLU A 148 -6.47 -4.06 1.35
N PRO A 149 -5.90 -3.77 0.16
CA PRO A 149 -6.10 -4.58 -1.03
C PRO A 149 -5.62 -6.01 -0.85
N PHE A 150 -6.48 -6.99 -1.06
CA PHE A 150 -6.10 -8.39 -1.08
C PHE A 150 -6.97 -9.20 -2.06
N SER A 151 -6.47 -10.34 -2.49
CA SER A 151 -7.16 -11.35 -3.30
C SER A 151 -6.78 -12.76 -2.86
N GLY A 152 -7.59 -13.73 -3.22
CA GLY A 152 -7.36 -15.15 -2.92
C GLY A 152 -7.90 -15.62 -1.58
N MET A 153 -8.52 -14.75 -0.76
CA MET A 153 -9.20 -15.12 0.49
C MET A 153 -10.53 -14.38 0.64
N LYS A 154 -11.40 -14.89 1.49
CA LYS A 154 -12.66 -14.25 1.89
C LYS A 154 -12.69 -14.08 3.40
N MET A 155 -12.97 -12.86 3.84
CA MET A 155 -13.12 -12.53 5.26
C MET A 155 -14.50 -11.94 5.52
N THR A 156 -15.07 -12.29 6.67
CA THR A 156 -16.30 -11.70 7.21
C THR A 156 -16.01 -11.11 8.57
N ILE A 157 -16.33 -9.84 8.76
CA ILE A 157 -16.18 -9.12 10.03
C ILE A 157 -17.56 -8.65 10.52
N ASN A 158 -17.75 -8.56 11.83
CA ASN A 158 -18.97 -8.01 12.42
C ASN A 158 -18.90 -6.47 12.51
N ASN A 159 -19.98 -5.86 12.95
CA ASN A 159 -20.09 -4.41 13.11
C ASN A 159 -19.15 -3.83 14.19
N GLN A 160 -18.56 -4.68 15.05
CA GLN A 160 -17.56 -4.29 16.05
C GLN A 160 -16.12 -4.43 15.52
N GLY A 161 -15.94 -4.79 14.24
CA GLY A 161 -14.61 -4.99 13.64
C GLY A 161 -13.94 -6.31 14.04
N GLN A 162 -14.71 -7.30 14.53
CA GLN A 162 -14.15 -8.60 14.90
C GLN A 162 -14.30 -9.59 13.75
N LEU A 163 -13.26 -10.41 13.53
CA LEU A 163 -13.31 -11.49 12.54
C LEU A 163 -14.39 -12.51 12.93
N ILE A 164 -15.34 -12.77 12.03
CA ILE A 164 -16.30 -13.87 12.14
C ILE A 164 -15.74 -15.10 11.46
N ASN A 165 -15.23 -14.93 10.24
CA ASN A 165 -14.74 -16.02 9.39
C ASN A 165 -13.63 -15.55 8.44
N CYS A 166 -12.68 -16.47 8.16
CA CYS A 166 -11.72 -16.38 7.07
C CYS A 166 -11.48 -17.77 6.50
N ASP A 167 -11.84 -17.98 5.23
CA ASP A 167 -11.80 -19.28 4.56
C ASP A 167 -10.39 -19.91 4.53
N LYS A 168 -9.35 -19.09 4.37
CA LYS A 168 -7.98 -19.55 4.39
C LYS A 168 -7.49 -19.90 5.80
N LEU A 169 -8.01 -19.25 6.83
CA LEU A 169 -7.68 -19.56 8.22
C LEU A 169 -8.33 -20.88 8.66
N GLU A 170 -9.58 -21.14 8.25
CA GLU A 170 -10.28 -22.40 8.54
C GLU A 170 -9.61 -23.62 7.89
N LYS A 171 -9.09 -23.42 6.68
CA LYS A 171 -8.42 -24.47 5.89
C LYS A 171 -6.90 -24.40 5.98
N PHE A 172 -6.36 -23.73 7.01
CA PHE A 172 -4.94 -23.49 7.12
C PHE A 172 -4.14 -24.80 7.21
N GLY A 173 -3.22 -24.96 6.25
CA GLY A 173 -2.27 -26.07 6.25
C GLY A 173 -1.04 -25.79 7.12
N LYS A 174 0.15 -26.11 6.61
CA LYS A 174 1.42 -25.80 7.30
C LYS A 174 1.85 -24.36 7.11
N LYS A 175 1.66 -23.83 5.90
CA LYS A 175 2.04 -22.47 5.49
C LYS A 175 1.10 -21.98 4.41
N ILE A 176 1.03 -20.65 4.24
CA ILE A 176 0.31 -19.99 3.16
C ILE A 176 1.30 -19.15 2.34
N LYS A 177 1.23 -19.24 1.02
CA LYS A 177 2.04 -18.46 0.10
C LYS A 177 1.36 -17.12 -0.16
N VAL A 178 2.05 -16.05 0.16
CA VAL A 178 1.57 -14.67 0.01
C VAL A 178 2.40 -13.96 -1.05
N LEU A 179 1.75 -13.44 -2.08
CA LEU A 179 2.32 -12.49 -3.02
C LEU A 179 2.17 -11.09 -2.44
N THR A 180 3.24 -10.33 -2.41
CA THR A 180 3.23 -8.95 -1.92
C THR A 180 4.33 -8.14 -2.58
N SER A 181 4.44 -6.85 -2.27
CA SER A 181 5.57 -6.04 -2.73
C SER A 181 6.80 -6.24 -1.84
N ASP A 182 7.99 -6.08 -2.43
CA ASP A 182 9.26 -6.07 -1.69
C ASP A 182 9.27 -5.02 -0.57
N TYR A 183 8.64 -3.85 -0.80
CA TYR A 183 8.44 -2.82 0.22
C TYR A 183 7.73 -3.37 1.47
N LEU A 184 6.60 -4.06 1.29
CA LEU A 184 5.84 -4.64 2.41
C LEU A 184 6.57 -5.82 3.04
N ALA A 185 7.19 -6.68 2.23
CA ALA A 185 7.98 -7.82 2.69
C ALA A 185 9.17 -7.39 3.57
N ASN A 186 9.66 -6.16 3.42
CA ASN A 186 10.70 -5.55 4.24
C ASN A 186 10.15 -4.74 5.44
N GLY A 187 8.86 -4.87 5.76
CA GLY A 187 8.22 -4.22 6.90
C GLY A 187 7.65 -2.84 6.61
N GLY A 188 7.51 -2.49 5.33
CA GLY A 188 6.79 -1.28 4.91
C GLY A 188 5.38 -1.23 5.50
N ASP A 189 4.85 -0.03 5.71
CA ASP A 189 3.55 0.24 6.35
C ASP A 189 3.35 -0.47 7.70
N LYS A 190 4.46 -0.80 8.40
CA LYS A 190 4.46 -1.53 9.68
C LYS A 190 4.00 -3.00 9.59
N MET A 191 4.13 -3.63 8.44
CA MET A 191 3.89 -5.07 8.29
C MET A 191 5.08 -5.88 8.82
N TRP A 192 5.38 -5.75 10.12
CA TRP A 192 6.55 -6.37 10.76
C TRP A 192 6.51 -7.90 10.73
N PHE A 193 5.33 -8.49 10.68
CA PHE A 193 5.12 -9.93 10.56
C PHE A 193 5.64 -10.50 9.23
N PHE A 194 5.87 -9.67 8.21
CA PHE A 194 6.51 -10.06 6.95
C PHE A 194 8.04 -10.07 7.02
N THR A 195 8.62 -9.32 7.95
CA THR A 195 10.09 -9.24 8.08
C THR A 195 10.69 -10.61 8.44
N LYS A 196 11.95 -10.82 8.08
CA LYS A 196 12.68 -12.09 8.33
C LYS A 196 12.12 -13.31 7.59
N LYS A 197 11.09 -13.17 6.76
CA LYS A 197 10.63 -14.25 5.87
C LYS A 197 11.53 -14.32 4.65
N LYS A 198 11.76 -15.55 4.17
CA LYS A 198 12.48 -15.75 2.91
C LYS A 198 11.63 -15.19 1.78
N GLN A 199 12.21 -14.29 1.00
CA GLN A 199 11.57 -13.67 -0.16
C GLN A 199 12.00 -14.42 -1.42
N PHE A 200 11.02 -14.81 -2.24
CA PHE A 200 11.26 -15.36 -3.57
C PHE A 200 10.84 -14.29 -4.58
N LYS A 201 11.81 -13.73 -5.27
CA LYS A 201 11.62 -12.68 -6.27
C LYS A 201 10.94 -13.23 -7.51
N THR A 202 9.94 -12.51 -8.03
CA THR A 202 9.26 -12.89 -9.27
C THR A 202 9.89 -12.31 -10.51
N GLY A 203 10.72 -11.26 -10.38
CA GLY A 203 11.25 -10.47 -11.49
C GLY A 203 10.23 -9.51 -12.10
N VAL A 204 9.01 -9.42 -11.55
CA VAL A 204 7.91 -8.60 -12.07
C VAL A 204 7.66 -7.42 -11.13
N LYS A 205 7.65 -6.20 -11.64
CA LYS A 205 7.23 -5.02 -10.88
C LYS A 205 5.71 -4.88 -10.91
N VAL A 206 5.12 -4.41 -9.82
CA VAL A 206 3.65 -4.20 -9.72
C VAL A 206 3.14 -3.33 -10.86
N ARG A 207 3.82 -2.20 -11.16
CA ARG A 207 3.45 -1.31 -12.26
C ARG A 207 3.50 -2.00 -13.61
N ASP A 208 4.56 -2.76 -13.86
CA ASP A 208 4.77 -3.44 -15.14
C ASP A 208 3.72 -4.53 -15.35
N ALA A 209 3.31 -5.25 -14.28
CA ALA A 209 2.19 -6.18 -14.31
C ALA A 209 0.87 -5.49 -14.73
N ILE A 210 0.59 -4.29 -14.22
CA ILE A 210 -0.60 -3.54 -14.58
C ILE A 210 -0.54 -3.11 -16.05
N ILE A 211 0.62 -2.60 -16.52
CA ILE A 211 0.80 -2.19 -17.92
C ILE A 211 0.64 -3.38 -18.86
N ASP A 212 1.29 -4.50 -18.56
CA ASP A 212 1.19 -5.73 -19.37
C ASP A 212 -0.25 -6.24 -19.46
N TYR A 213 -0.97 -6.21 -18.31
CA TYR A 213 -2.38 -6.56 -18.30
C TYR A 213 -3.22 -5.64 -19.20
N CYS A 214 -3.00 -4.32 -19.12
CA CYS A 214 -3.69 -3.35 -19.95
C CYS A 214 -3.45 -3.58 -21.45
N LEU A 215 -2.20 -3.86 -21.83
CA LEU A 215 -1.84 -4.09 -23.23
C LEU A 215 -2.38 -5.41 -23.78
N ASN A 216 -2.40 -6.47 -22.97
CA ASN A 216 -2.62 -7.81 -23.48
C ASN A 216 -4.00 -8.41 -23.15
N LYS A 217 -4.69 -7.91 -22.11
CA LYS A 217 -5.89 -8.56 -21.56
C LYS A 217 -7.10 -7.65 -21.36
N CYS A 218 -6.94 -6.34 -21.47
CA CYS A 218 -7.98 -5.37 -21.11
C CYS A 218 -9.32 -5.57 -21.87
N ASP A 219 -9.28 -6.08 -23.10
CA ASP A 219 -10.49 -6.33 -23.88
C ASP A 219 -11.27 -7.61 -23.47
N LYS A 220 -10.70 -8.44 -22.60
CA LYS A 220 -11.22 -9.78 -22.27
C LYS A 220 -11.94 -9.87 -20.93
N ILE A 221 -11.88 -8.86 -20.08
CA ILE A 221 -12.45 -8.92 -18.73
C ILE A 221 -13.46 -7.80 -18.50
N VAL A 222 -14.72 -8.21 -18.39
CA VAL A 222 -15.72 -7.43 -17.66
C VAL A 222 -15.37 -7.58 -16.19
N LEU A 223 -14.79 -6.54 -15.58
CA LEU A 223 -14.59 -6.51 -14.14
C LEU A 223 -15.98 -6.53 -13.48
N VAL A 224 -16.37 -7.68 -13.00
CA VAL A 224 -17.54 -7.82 -12.13
C VAL A 224 -17.06 -7.52 -10.73
N PRO A 225 -17.64 -6.54 -10.03
CA PRO A 225 -17.39 -6.37 -8.60
C PRO A 225 -17.83 -7.66 -7.89
N ASN A 226 -16.93 -8.27 -7.11
CA ASN A 226 -17.30 -9.37 -6.21
C ASN A 226 -18.17 -8.87 -5.08
#